data_a9aab6d07262930fcf73d9142c581d7d
#
_entry.id   a9aab6d07262930fcf73d9142c581d7d
#
_cell.length_a   1.000
_cell.length_b   1.000
_cell.length_c   1.000
_cell.angle_alpha   90.00
_cell.angle_beta   90.00
_cell.angle_gamma   90.00
#
_symmetry.space_group_name_H-M   'P 1'
#
loop_
_entity.id
_entity.type
_entity.pdbx_description
1 polymer ?
#
loop_
_entity_poly.entity_id
_entity_poly.type
_entity_poly.pdbx_seq_one_letter_code
_entity_poly.pdbx_strand_id
1 'polypeptide(L)'
;MNTLKSFFTLLAVSLIVALVHNAGRPYPIVLNQPLPALAPGDVSLSVAKTRLKDSSTVFIDARPQAVYDRGHIPGALQLTPVEFQHVFPSLKDRFQGKNLIVYCSGPRCPKAERIQRSLQGEGLEDVLVLRVGYKAWL
;
A
#
# COMPACT_ATOMS: atom_id res chain seq x y z
N MET A 1 -6.38 15.29 -46.53
CA MET A 1 -5.16 14.43 -46.33
C MET A 1 -4.07 15.13 -45.51
N ASN A 2 -3.95 16.46 -45.56
CA ASN A 2 -2.92 17.21 -44.83
C ASN A 2 -3.21 17.38 -43.33
N THR A 3 -4.46 17.55 -42.90
CA THR A 3 -4.87 17.75 -41.51
C THR A 3 -4.57 16.53 -40.65
N LEU A 4 -4.77 15.32 -41.15
CA LEU A 4 -4.47 14.09 -40.42
C LEU A 4 -2.95 13.90 -40.22
N LYS A 5 -2.14 14.19 -41.25
CA LYS A 5 -0.68 14.18 -41.14
C LYS A 5 -0.18 15.18 -40.11
N SER A 6 -0.71 16.42 -40.14
CA SER A 6 -0.35 17.46 -39.18
C SER A 6 -0.73 17.05 -37.75
N PHE A 7 -1.87 16.41 -37.54
CA PHE A 7 -2.28 15.90 -36.23
C PHE A 7 -1.28 14.87 -35.67
N PHE A 8 -0.90 13.87 -36.47
CA PHE A 8 0.07 12.86 -36.04
C PHE A 8 1.47 13.45 -35.81
N THR A 9 1.87 14.44 -36.63
CA THR A 9 3.15 15.13 -36.44
C THR A 9 3.17 15.89 -35.10
N LEU A 10 2.12 16.62 -34.75
CA LEU A 10 2.01 17.35 -33.48
C LEU A 10 1.99 16.38 -32.30
N LEU A 11 1.28 15.26 -32.41
CA LEU A 11 1.24 14.25 -31.37
C LEU A 11 2.61 13.61 -31.10
N ALA A 12 3.36 13.30 -32.18
CA ALA A 12 4.71 12.76 -32.08
C ALA A 12 5.68 13.77 -31.44
N VAL A 13 5.62 15.05 -31.86
CA VAL A 13 6.44 16.11 -31.28
C VAL A 13 6.12 16.29 -29.78
N SER A 14 4.85 16.33 -29.42
CA SER A 14 4.43 16.45 -28.01
C SER A 14 4.94 15.29 -27.16
N LEU A 15 4.90 14.08 -27.67
CA LEU A 15 5.40 12.89 -26.99
C LEU A 15 6.93 12.97 -26.78
N ILE A 16 7.67 13.36 -27.83
CA ILE A 16 9.13 13.53 -27.75
C ILE A 16 9.48 14.58 -26.70
N VAL A 17 8.82 15.74 -26.73
CA VAL A 17 9.05 16.81 -25.74
C VAL A 17 8.76 16.32 -24.32
N ALA A 18 7.66 15.58 -24.10
CA ALA A 18 7.32 15.02 -22.81
C ALA A 18 8.37 14.01 -22.31
N LEU A 19 8.88 13.14 -23.18
CA LEU A 19 9.91 12.17 -22.84
C LEU A 19 11.25 12.84 -22.51
N VAL A 20 11.68 13.83 -23.31
CA VAL A 20 12.89 14.60 -23.05
C VAL A 20 12.78 15.38 -21.73
N HIS A 21 11.63 16.03 -21.50
CA HIS A 21 11.39 16.74 -20.26
C HIS A 21 11.40 15.80 -19.03
N ASN A 22 10.82 14.62 -19.16
CA ASN A 22 10.84 13.62 -18.10
C ASN A 22 12.26 13.10 -17.79
N ALA A 23 13.08 12.89 -18.85
CA ALA A 23 14.46 12.43 -18.69
C ALA A 23 15.37 13.48 -18.00
N GLY A 24 15.08 14.76 -18.18
CA GLY A 24 15.83 15.87 -17.53
C GLY A 24 15.42 16.14 -16.08
N ARG A 25 14.44 15.46 -15.51
CA ARG A 25 14.03 15.68 -14.12
C ARG A 25 14.97 14.97 -13.13
N PRO A 26 15.26 15.56 -11.97
CA PRO A 26 16.02 14.89 -10.91
C PRO A 26 15.31 13.62 -10.39
N TYR A 27 13.98 13.53 -10.56
CA TYR A 27 13.17 12.36 -10.25
C TYR A 27 12.27 12.04 -11.45
N PRO A 28 12.77 11.34 -12.48
CA PRO A 28 11.98 11.01 -13.67
C PRO A 28 10.83 10.08 -13.33
N ILE A 29 9.71 10.23 -14.03
CA ILE A 29 8.60 9.28 -13.95
C ILE A 29 9.01 8.02 -14.71
N VAL A 30 9.18 6.92 -13.99
CA VAL A 30 9.50 5.61 -14.57
C VAL A 30 8.20 4.95 -15.00
N LEU A 31 7.99 4.84 -16.31
CA LEU A 31 6.75 4.32 -16.89
C LEU A 31 6.61 2.80 -16.79
N ASN A 32 7.70 2.10 -16.55
CA ASN A 32 7.74 0.64 -16.48
C ASN A 32 8.57 0.17 -15.28
N GLN A 33 8.16 0.56 -14.06
CA GLN A 33 8.74 -0.02 -12.86
C GLN A 33 8.06 -1.36 -12.57
N PRO A 34 8.81 -2.49 -12.59
CA PRO A 34 8.27 -3.72 -12.04
C PRO A 34 7.89 -3.48 -10.57
N LEU A 35 6.81 -4.10 -10.12
CA LEU A 35 6.47 -4.10 -8.71
C LEU A 35 7.71 -4.56 -7.92
N PRO A 36 8.10 -3.87 -6.84
CA PRO A 36 9.21 -4.28 -6.02
C PRO A 36 9.01 -5.75 -5.59
N ALA A 37 10.07 -6.54 -5.68
CA ALA A 37 10.06 -7.89 -5.17
C ALA A 37 9.57 -7.88 -3.71
N LEU A 38 8.80 -8.90 -3.33
CA LEU A 38 8.32 -9.02 -1.95
C LEU A 38 9.55 -9.14 -1.02
N ALA A 39 9.66 -8.19 -0.11
CA ALA A 39 10.67 -8.25 0.94
C ALA A 39 10.27 -9.28 2.02
N PRO A 40 11.22 -9.79 2.81
CA PRO A 40 10.88 -10.58 3.99
C PRO A 40 9.88 -9.82 4.87
N GLY A 41 8.77 -10.48 5.23
CA GLY A 41 7.67 -9.84 5.97
C GLY A 41 6.61 -9.15 5.10
N ASP A 42 6.74 -9.17 3.76
CA ASP A 42 5.68 -8.71 2.86
C ASP A 42 4.73 -9.84 2.48
N VAL A 43 3.48 -9.49 2.18
CA VAL A 43 2.49 -10.39 1.61
C VAL A 43 2.02 -9.91 0.25
N SER A 44 1.84 -10.83 -0.70
CA SER A 44 1.30 -10.49 -2.02
C SER A 44 -0.20 -10.16 -1.94
N LEU A 45 -0.69 -9.38 -2.91
CA LEU A 45 -2.11 -9.03 -2.99
C LEU A 45 -3.01 -10.27 -3.14
N SER A 46 -2.58 -11.26 -3.93
CA SER A 46 -3.33 -12.49 -4.14
C SER A 46 -3.50 -13.28 -2.85
N VAL A 47 -2.40 -13.46 -2.10
CA VAL A 47 -2.43 -14.14 -0.79
C VAL A 47 -3.27 -13.35 0.22
N ALA A 48 -3.14 -12.03 0.28
CA ALA A 48 -3.94 -11.20 1.18
C ALA A 48 -5.44 -11.33 0.87
N LYS A 49 -5.84 -11.30 -0.43
CA LYS A 49 -7.24 -11.51 -0.84
C LYS A 49 -7.78 -12.90 -0.43
N THR A 50 -6.97 -13.95 -0.53
CA THR A 50 -7.36 -15.29 -0.07
C THR A 50 -7.56 -15.30 1.44
N ARG A 51 -6.67 -14.66 2.20
CA ARG A 51 -6.74 -14.60 3.67
C ARG A 51 -7.89 -13.73 4.22
N LEU A 52 -8.56 -12.94 3.39
CA LEU A 52 -9.74 -12.17 3.82
C LEU A 52 -10.88 -13.08 4.34
N LYS A 53 -10.98 -14.31 3.84
CA LYS A 53 -12.00 -15.28 4.24
C LYS A 53 -11.59 -16.12 5.46
N ASP A 54 -10.36 -15.95 5.90
CA ASP A 54 -9.79 -16.71 7.02
C ASP A 54 -10.02 -15.94 8.34
N SER A 55 -10.81 -16.51 9.22
CA SER A 55 -11.12 -15.95 10.55
C SER A 55 -9.89 -15.86 11.48
N SER A 56 -8.80 -16.55 11.15
CA SER A 56 -7.52 -16.44 11.86
C SER A 56 -6.70 -15.23 11.42
N THR A 57 -7.12 -14.50 10.37
CA THR A 57 -6.40 -13.35 9.86
C THR A 57 -7.10 -12.05 10.24
N VAL A 58 -6.33 -11.09 10.74
CA VAL A 58 -6.79 -9.72 11.04
C VAL A 58 -6.06 -8.73 10.16
N PHE A 59 -6.83 -7.92 9.43
CA PHE A 59 -6.30 -6.79 8.65
C PHE A 59 -6.23 -5.54 9.51
N ILE A 60 -5.13 -4.78 9.38
CA ILE A 60 -4.89 -3.54 10.13
C ILE A 60 -4.62 -2.40 9.15
N ASP A 61 -5.45 -1.37 9.20
CA ASP A 61 -5.33 -0.17 8.38
C ASP A 61 -4.50 0.89 9.12
N ALA A 62 -3.30 1.17 8.60
CA ALA A 62 -2.41 2.18 9.18
C ALA A 62 -2.69 3.61 8.68
N ARG A 63 -3.78 3.82 7.93
CA ARG A 63 -4.19 5.14 7.43
C ARG A 63 -4.94 5.94 8.51
N PRO A 64 -4.97 7.29 8.40
CA PRO A 64 -5.78 8.12 9.29
C PRO A 64 -7.27 7.76 9.26
N GLN A 65 -7.97 7.97 10.38
CA GLN A 65 -9.40 7.65 10.54
C GLN A 65 -10.25 8.19 9.38
N ALA A 66 -10.09 9.46 9.01
CA ALA A 66 -10.85 10.08 7.92
C ALA A 66 -10.63 9.41 6.54
N VAL A 67 -9.52 8.68 6.35
CA VAL A 67 -9.25 7.92 5.12
C VAL A 67 -9.85 6.52 5.22
N TYR A 68 -9.76 5.91 6.41
CA TYR A 68 -10.38 4.63 6.73
C TYR A 68 -11.90 4.67 6.54
N ASP A 69 -12.57 5.73 7.02
CA ASP A 69 -14.03 5.92 6.95
C ASP A 69 -14.55 6.01 5.52
N ARG A 70 -13.73 6.51 4.58
CA ARG A 70 -14.09 6.59 3.16
C ARG A 70 -14.03 5.24 2.43
N GLY A 71 -13.46 4.24 3.05
CA GLY A 71 -13.37 2.88 2.55
C GLY A 71 -12.10 2.19 3.03
N HIS A 72 -12.23 0.94 3.43
CA HIS A 72 -11.16 0.09 3.96
C HIS A 72 -11.38 -1.37 3.55
N ILE A 73 -10.39 -2.24 3.78
CA ILE A 73 -10.55 -3.69 3.58
C ILE A 73 -11.62 -4.20 4.57
N PRO A 74 -12.65 -4.93 4.11
CA PRO A 74 -13.73 -5.38 4.97
C PRO A 74 -13.22 -6.07 6.25
N GLY A 75 -13.70 -5.61 7.41
CA GLY A 75 -13.31 -6.15 8.71
C GLY A 75 -11.94 -5.71 9.24
N ALA A 76 -11.22 -4.85 8.51
CA ALA A 76 -9.95 -4.31 8.99
C ALA A 76 -10.15 -3.42 10.23
N LEU A 77 -9.18 -3.45 11.12
CA LEU A 77 -9.11 -2.57 12.29
C LEU A 77 -8.23 -1.38 11.98
N GLN A 78 -8.65 -0.18 12.37
CA GLN A 78 -7.85 1.02 12.20
C GLN A 78 -6.84 1.13 13.34
N LEU A 79 -5.55 1.35 13.01
CA LEU A 79 -4.48 1.56 13.99
C LEU A 79 -3.33 2.36 13.35
N THR A 80 -3.21 3.62 13.69
CA THR A 80 -2.11 4.45 13.19
C THR A 80 -0.88 4.39 14.10
N PRO A 81 0.33 4.67 13.58
CA PRO A 81 1.53 4.75 14.41
C PRO A 81 1.46 5.80 15.53
N VAL A 82 0.69 6.86 15.34
CA VAL A 82 0.55 7.94 16.34
C VAL A 82 -0.33 7.49 17.51
N GLU A 83 -1.36 6.70 17.20
CA GLU A 83 -2.34 6.24 18.20
C GLU A 83 -1.97 4.88 18.82
N PHE A 84 -0.91 4.23 18.33
CA PHE A 84 -0.55 2.87 18.69
C PHE A 84 -0.55 2.65 20.22
N GLN A 85 0.16 3.47 20.97
CA GLN A 85 0.32 3.31 22.42
C GLN A 85 -1.01 3.42 23.19
N HIS A 86 -1.96 4.19 22.67
CA HIS A 86 -3.25 4.41 23.31
C HIS A 86 -4.30 3.37 22.90
N VAL A 87 -4.27 2.94 21.64
CA VAL A 87 -5.31 2.07 21.05
C VAL A 87 -4.94 0.59 21.17
N PHE A 88 -3.66 0.25 21.01
CA PHE A 88 -3.19 -1.14 21.01
C PHE A 88 -3.58 -1.93 22.27
N PRO A 89 -3.52 -1.40 23.51
CA PRO A 89 -3.92 -2.16 24.69
C PRO A 89 -5.35 -2.71 24.60
N SER A 90 -6.27 -1.98 24.00
CA SER A 90 -7.67 -2.41 23.80
C SER A 90 -7.85 -3.43 22.67
N LEU A 91 -6.87 -3.56 21.78
CA LEU A 91 -6.90 -4.47 20.65
C LEU A 91 -6.05 -5.73 20.87
N LYS A 92 -5.21 -5.76 21.89
CA LYS A 92 -4.21 -6.80 22.14
C LYS A 92 -4.81 -8.20 22.09
N ASP A 93 -5.91 -8.42 22.79
CA ASP A 93 -6.57 -9.74 22.85
C ASP A 93 -7.11 -10.19 21.47
N ARG A 94 -7.48 -9.23 20.62
CA ARG A 94 -7.96 -9.53 19.25
C ARG A 94 -6.83 -9.96 18.31
N PHE A 95 -5.58 -9.67 18.66
CA PHE A 95 -4.39 -9.97 17.85
C PHE A 95 -3.70 -11.27 18.30
N GLN A 96 -3.93 -11.73 19.53
CA GLN A 96 -3.31 -12.95 20.05
C GLN A 96 -3.67 -14.18 19.21
N GLY A 97 -2.65 -14.93 18.78
CA GLY A 97 -2.81 -16.14 17.98
C GLY A 97 -3.38 -15.89 16.57
N LYS A 98 -3.36 -14.64 16.07
CA LYS A 98 -3.84 -14.29 14.74
C LYS A 98 -2.69 -13.97 13.79
N ASN A 99 -2.89 -14.25 12.50
CA ASN A 99 -2.06 -13.75 11.42
C ASN A 99 -2.43 -12.28 11.17
N LEU A 100 -1.48 -11.37 11.30
CA LEU A 100 -1.74 -9.95 11.13
C LEU A 100 -1.26 -9.47 9.77
N ILE A 101 -2.11 -8.75 9.04
CA ILE A 101 -1.75 -8.12 7.77
C ILE A 101 -1.97 -6.62 7.88
N VAL A 102 -0.87 -5.87 7.94
CA VAL A 102 -0.91 -4.41 8.01
C VAL A 102 -0.83 -3.81 6.63
N TYR A 103 -1.63 -2.79 6.35
CA TYR A 103 -1.58 -2.06 5.09
C TYR A 103 -1.69 -0.54 5.28
N CYS A 104 -1.31 0.19 4.24
CA CYS A 104 -1.46 1.63 4.14
C CYS A 104 -1.99 2.01 2.75
N SER A 105 -1.80 3.25 2.31
CA SER A 105 -2.30 3.73 1.01
C SER A 105 -1.63 3.05 -0.19
N GLY A 106 -0.33 2.70 -0.08
CA GLY A 106 0.45 2.12 -1.18
C GLY A 106 1.93 1.98 -0.84
N PRO A 107 2.78 1.59 -1.81
CA PRO A 107 4.14 1.08 -1.57
C PRO A 107 5.12 2.12 -0.98
N ARG A 108 4.83 3.41 -1.09
CA ARG A 108 5.66 4.48 -0.51
C ARG A 108 5.21 4.95 0.88
N CYS A 109 4.20 4.30 1.47
CA CYS A 109 3.69 4.68 2.78
C CYS A 109 4.40 3.91 3.89
N PRO A 110 5.21 4.56 4.75
CA PRO A 110 5.99 3.88 5.78
C PRO A 110 5.16 3.48 7.01
N LYS A 111 3.88 3.83 7.06
CA LYS A 111 3.06 3.64 8.28
C LYS A 111 2.81 2.16 8.56
N ALA A 112 2.59 1.34 7.52
CA ALA A 112 2.37 -0.10 7.69
C ALA A 112 3.60 -0.78 8.33
N GLU A 113 4.80 -0.46 7.86
CA GLU A 113 6.04 -1.00 8.44
C GLU A 113 6.29 -0.52 9.86
N ARG A 114 5.87 0.72 10.20
CA ARG A 114 5.98 1.22 11.58
C ARG A 114 5.07 0.43 12.51
N ILE A 115 3.81 0.18 12.11
CA ILE A 115 2.87 -0.65 12.87
C ILE A 115 3.39 -2.08 13.00
N GLN A 116 3.90 -2.68 11.91
CA GLN A 116 4.51 -4.02 11.94
C GLN A 116 5.58 -4.09 13.03
N ARG A 117 6.55 -3.17 13.01
CA ARG A 117 7.62 -3.13 14.02
C ARG A 117 7.11 -2.92 15.45
N SER A 118 6.10 -2.06 15.62
CA SER A 118 5.50 -1.84 16.93
C SER A 118 4.81 -3.10 17.45
N LEU A 119 4.06 -3.82 16.61
CA LEU A 119 3.41 -5.08 16.96
C LEU A 119 4.42 -6.20 17.30
N GLN A 120 5.51 -6.28 16.50
CA GLN A 120 6.60 -7.21 16.78
C GLN A 120 7.31 -6.90 18.10
N GLY A 121 7.47 -5.62 18.44
CA GLY A 121 7.99 -5.18 19.76
C GLY A 121 7.09 -5.58 20.93
N GLU A 122 5.80 -5.81 20.69
CA GLU A 122 4.84 -6.33 21.68
C GLU A 122 4.74 -7.87 21.72
N GLY A 123 5.63 -8.56 20.99
CA GLY A 123 5.70 -10.03 20.95
C GLY A 123 4.76 -10.70 19.95
N LEU A 124 4.19 -9.93 19.01
CA LEU A 124 3.37 -10.50 17.93
C LEU A 124 4.28 -10.72 16.70
N GLU A 125 4.68 -11.97 16.45
CA GLU A 125 5.68 -12.29 15.42
C GLU A 125 5.07 -12.41 14.02
N ASP A 126 3.85 -12.95 13.90
CA ASP A 126 3.17 -13.21 12.63
C ASP A 126 2.51 -11.96 12.02
N VAL A 127 3.31 -10.92 11.77
CA VAL A 127 2.87 -9.65 11.21
C VAL A 127 3.45 -9.43 9.82
N LEU A 128 2.60 -9.42 8.80
CA LEU A 128 2.96 -9.19 7.41
C LEU A 128 2.52 -7.80 6.94
N VAL A 129 3.20 -7.26 5.94
CA VAL A 129 2.85 -5.98 5.30
C VAL A 129 2.31 -6.21 3.89
N LEU A 130 1.10 -5.74 3.62
CA LEU A 130 0.57 -5.60 2.27
C LEU A 130 1.12 -4.30 1.66
N ARG A 131 2.34 -4.38 1.11
CA ARG A 131 3.10 -3.21 0.64
C ARG A 131 2.40 -2.43 -0.48
N VAL A 132 1.74 -3.12 -1.40
CA VAL A 132 0.98 -2.47 -2.47
C VAL A 132 -0.19 -1.62 -1.95
N GLY A 133 -0.65 -1.87 -0.73
CA GLY A 133 -1.60 -1.07 0.02
C GLY A 133 -3.03 -1.11 -0.51
N TYR A 134 -3.88 -0.26 0.07
CA TYR A 134 -5.31 -0.20 -0.24
C TYR A 134 -5.59 0.17 -1.70
N LYS A 135 -4.75 1.01 -2.31
CA LYS A 135 -4.96 1.41 -3.71
C LYS A 135 -4.95 0.24 -4.69
N ALA A 136 -4.14 -0.79 -4.42
CA ALA A 136 -4.10 -1.99 -5.25
C ALA A 136 -5.20 -3.00 -4.87
N TRP A 137 -5.79 -2.86 -3.69
CA TRP A 137 -6.89 -3.71 -3.21
C TRP A 137 -8.19 -3.45 -3.99
N LEU A 138 -8.43 -2.18 -4.37
CA LEU A 138 -9.60 -1.74 -5.15
C LEU A 138 -9.59 -2.32 -6.57
#